data_2d816a302760dbe4375a827870e2e5b4
#
_entry.id   2d816a302760dbe4375a827870e2e5b4
#
_cell.length_a   1.000
_cell.length_b   1.000
_cell.length_c   1.000
_cell.angle_alpha   90.00
_cell.angle_beta   90.00
_cell.angle_gamma   90.00
#
_symmetry.space_group_name_H-M   'P 1'
#
loop_
_entity.id
_entity.type
_entity.pdbx_description
1 polymer ?
#
loop_
_entity_poly.entity_id
_entity_poly.type
_entity_poly.pdbx_seq_one_letter_code
_entity_poly.pdbx_strand_id
1 'polypeptide(L)'
;MTRPGNPPKFSLEIQKKWKPRKKNSHKGNLGRVLILAGSEGLTGAAHLAASAALKAGAGLVTLGVPQKVYTVLARRQAEIMVRPFPSTPAGTFSLRALKPVLNFLKSQNILALGPGISQNPETHKWVKN
;
A
#
# COMPACT_ATOMS: atom_id res chain seq x y z
N MET A 1 25.87 29.79 -3.62
CA MET A 1 25.18 28.93 -4.63
C MET A 1 25.98 27.65 -4.79
N THR A 2 25.58 26.57 -4.13
CA THR A 2 26.17 25.23 -4.32
C THR A 2 25.69 24.67 -5.64
N ARG A 3 26.61 24.30 -6.53
CA ARG A 3 26.29 23.59 -7.77
C ARG A 3 25.51 22.30 -7.41
N PRO A 4 24.39 21.97 -8.09
CA PRO A 4 23.75 20.71 -7.87
C PRO A 4 24.73 19.58 -8.21
N GLY A 5 25.11 18.80 -7.20
CA GLY A 5 25.95 17.61 -7.39
C GLY A 5 25.26 16.65 -8.35
N ASN A 6 26.07 15.87 -9.08
CA ASN A 6 25.53 14.80 -9.93
C ASN A 6 24.56 13.93 -9.12
N PRO A 7 23.36 13.64 -9.65
CA PRO A 7 22.41 12.76 -8.96
C PRO A 7 23.05 11.39 -8.71
N PRO A 8 22.78 10.75 -7.56
CA PRO A 8 23.36 9.44 -7.28
C PRO A 8 23.03 8.44 -8.39
N LYS A 9 23.94 7.51 -8.69
CA LYS A 9 23.77 6.50 -9.78
C LYS A 9 22.42 5.77 -9.73
N PHE A 10 21.91 5.52 -8.53
CA PHE A 10 20.59 4.93 -8.29
C PHE A 10 19.45 5.75 -8.90
N SER A 11 19.49 7.08 -8.83
CA SER A 11 18.46 7.95 -9.42
C SER A 11 18.48 7.93 -10.95
N LEU A 12 19.65 7.77 -11.55
CA LEU A 12 19.81 7.65 -13.01
C LEU A 12 19.23 6.34 -13.55
N GLU A 13 19.41 5.23 -12.82
CA GLU A 13 18.81 3.95 -13.21
C GLU A 13 17.28 3.96 -13.11
N ILE A 14 16.73 4.60 -12.09
CA ILE A 14 15.28 4.78 -11.96
C ILE A 14 14.75 5.64 -13.11
N GLN A 15 15.41 6.76 -13.41
CA GLN A 15 15.00 7.64 -14.51
C GLN A 15 15.00 6.92 -15.87
N LYS A 16 15.99 6.06 -16.15
CA LYS A 16 16.04 5.24 -17.37
C LYS A 16 14.88 4.24 -17.46
N LYS A 17 14.39 3.73 -16.33
CA LYS A 17 13.24 2.81 -16.26
C LYS A 17 11.89 3.54 -16.29
N TRP A 18 11.86 4.82 -16.00
CA TRP A 18 10.65 5.65 -15.99
C TRP A 18 10.24 6.03 -17.41
N LYS A 19 9.44 5.17 -18.02
CA LYS A 19 8.93 5.45 -19.36
C LYS A 19 7.81 6.50 -19.32
N PRO A 20 7.78 7.47 -20.26
CA PRO A 20 6.65 8.39 -20.41
C PRO A 20 5.34 7.60 -20.59
N ARG A 21 4.26 8.10 -20.01
CA ARG A 21 2.93 7.50 -20.18
C ARG A 21 2.51 7.60 -21.66
N LYS A 22 2.01 6.49 -22.20
CA LYS A 22 1.39 6.53 -23.55
C LYS A 22 0.12 7.39 -23.49
N LYS A 23 -0.13 8.21 -24.51
CA LYS A 23 -1.29 9.12 -24.58
C LYS A 23 -2.63 8.43 -24.36
N ASN A 24 -2.77 7.17 -24.76
CA ASN A 24 -3.99 6.36 -24.61
C ASN A 24 -3.95 5.38 -23.42
N SER A 25 -3.08 5.62 -22.42
CA SER A 25 -3.06 4.77 -21.23
C SER A 25 -4.17 5.16 -20.25
N HIS A 26 -4.98 4.20 -19.83
CA HIS A 26 -5.94 4.35 -18.74
C HIS A 26 -5.38 3.81 -17.43
N LYS A 27 -5.99 4.18 -16.30
CA LYS A 27 -5.54 3.81 -14.95
C LYS A 27 -5.30 2.31 -14.74
N GLY A 28 -6.06 1.45 -15.42
CA GLY A 28 -5.89 -0.01 -15.36
C GLY A 28 -4.58 -0.52 -15.97
N ASN A 29 -3.98 0.24 -16.92
CA ASN A 29 -2.72 -0.13 -17.59
C ASN A 29 -1.47 0.29 -16.78
N LEU A 30 -1.65 1.12 -15.75
CA LEU A 30 -0.56 1.67 -14.92
C LEU A 30 -0.30 0.85 -13.66
N GLY A 31 -0.86 -0.36 -13.60
CA GLY A 31 -0.68 -1.29 -12.50
C GLY A 31 -1.62 -1.07 -11.33
N ARG A 32 -1.91 -2.19 -10.63
CA ARG A 32 -2.73 -2.25 -9.42
C ARG A 32 -1.85 -2.59 -8.24
N VAL A 33 -1.82 -1.71 -7.25
CA VAL A 33 -1.00 -1.87 -6.04
C VAL A 33 -1.91 -2.15 -4.87
N LEU A 34 -1.68 -3.27 -4.19
CA LEU A 34 -2.25 -3.55 -2.87
C LEU A 34 -1.22 -3.19 -1.81
N ILE A 35 -1.61 -2.35 -0.88
CA ILE A 35 -0.80 -2.02 0.30
C ILE A 35 -1.53 -2.55 1.52
N LEU A 36 -0.96 -3.53 2.21
CA LEU A 36 -1.48 -4.05 3.47
C LEU A 36 -0.76 -3.34 4.60
N ALA A 37 -1.42 -2.41 5.25
CA ALA A 37 -0.78 -1.51 6.21
C ALA A 37 -1.74 -1.04 7.30
N GLY A 38 -1.17 -0.48 8.34
CA GLY A 38 -1.91 0.12 9.44
C GLY A 38 -2.40 -0.87 10.47
N SER A 39 -2.64 -0.34 11.64
CA SER A 39 -3.26 -0.97 12.79
C SER A 39 -3.80 0.12 13.69
N GLU A 40 -4.46 -0.25 14.78
CA GLU A 40 -4.89 0.73 15.79
C GLU A 40 -3.69 1.54 16.30
N GLY A 41 -3.80 2.87 16.31
CA GLY A 41 -2.72 3.81 16.63
C GLY A 41 -1.72 4.08 15.51
N LEU A 42 -1.67 3.28 14.42
CA LEU A 42 -0.70 3.41 13.32
C LEU A 42 -1.36 3.68 11.96
N THR A 43 -2.54 4.28 11.94
CA THR A 43 -3.30 4.60 10.72
C THR A 43 -2.63 5.61 9.81
N GLY A 44 -1.85 6.54 10.39
CA GLY A 44 -1.12 7.56 9.64
C GLY A 44 -0.09 6.96 8.68
N ALA A 45 0.65 5.95 9.12
CA ALA A 45 1.65 5.26 8.31
C ALA A 45 1.02 4.61 7.07
N ALA A 46 -0.14 3.96 7.23
CA ALA A 46 -0.90 3.36 6.15
C ALA A 46 -1.34 4.40 5.10
N HIS A 47 -1.89 5.53 5.57
CA HIS A 47 -2.31 6.61 4.70
C HIS A 47 -1.15 7.20 3.90
N LEU A 48 -0.01 7.46 4.55
CA LEU A 48 1.20 7.99 3.89
C LEU A 48 1.72 7.04 2.81
N ALA A 49 1.78 5.74 3.10
CA ALA A 49 2.24 4.74 2.12
C ALA A 49 1.33 4.69 0.88
N ALA A 50 0.01 4.69 1.07
CA ALA A 50 -0.94 4.67 -0.03
C ALA A 50 -0.92 5.97 -0.84
N SER A 51 -0.82 7.12 -0.17
CA SER A 51 -0.69 8.42 -0.84
C SER A 51 0.61 8.54 -1.63
N ALA A 52 1.73 8.01 -1.10
CA ALA A 52 3.00 7.99 -1.81
C ALA A 52 2.93 7.12 -3.07
N ALA A 53 2.32 5.94 -3.01
CA ALA A 53 2.14 5.07 -4.17
C ALA A 53 1.30 5.74 -5.28
N LEU A 54 0.23 6.43 -4.90
CA LEU A 54 -0.61 7.17 -5.83
C LEU A 54 0.17 8.32 -6.50
N LYS A 55 0.88 9.12 -5.69
CA LYS A 55 1.72 10.23 -6.18
C LYS A 55 2.89 9.75 -7.04
N ALA A 56 3.43 8.56 -6.77
CA ALA A 56 4.46 7.93 -7.60
C ALA A 56 3.94 7.44 -8.95
N GLY A 57 2.61 7.46 -9.16
CA GLY A 57 2.02 7.16 -10.46
C GLY A 57 1.39 5.78 -10.59
N ALA A 58 1.13 5.07 -9.50
CA ALA A 58 0.34 3.85 -9.54
C ALA A 58 -1.05 4.13 -10.15
N GLY A 59 -1.52 3.22 -11.01
CA GLY A 59 -2.80 3.39 -11.70
C GLY A 59 -4.00 3.23 -10.75
N LEU A 60 -3.96 2.21 -9.91
CA LEU A 60 -4.95 1.94 -8.89
C LEU A 60 -4.24 1.55 -7.59
N VAL A 61 -4.60 2.21 -6.50
CA VAL A 61 -4.07 1.91 -5.17
C VAL A 61 -5.21 1.41 -4.29
N THR A 62 -5.06 0.20 -3.77
CA THR A 62 -5.93 -0.35 -2.73
C THR A 62 -5.15 -0.44 -1.44
N LEU A 63 -5.64 0.23 -0.42
CA LEU A 63 -5.13 0.13 0.94
C LEU A 63 -5.95 -0.90 1.71
N GLY A 64 -5.38 -2.08 1.91
CA GLY A 64 -5.94 -3.13 2.75
C GLY A 64 -5.60 -2.86 4.21
N VAL A 65 -6.60 -2.86 5.07
CA VAL A 65 -6.46 -2.48 6.48
C VAL A 65 -7.23 -3.43 7.40
N PRO A 66 -6.84 -3.56 8.67
CA PRO A 66 -7.66 -4.24 9.65
C PRO A 66 -9.05 -3.61 9.76
N GLN A 67 -10.11 -4.43 9.83
CA GLN A 67 -11.51 -3.98 9.88
C GLN A 67 -11.76 -2.88 10.92
N LYS A 68 -11.10 -2.98 12.08
CA LYS A 68 -11.30 -2.03 13.20
C LYS A 68 -10.89 -0.59 12.86
N VAL A 69 -9.92 -0.40 11.96
CA VAL A 69 -9.42 0.93 11.57
C VAL A 69 -9.95 1.41 10.21
N TYR A 70 -10.79 0.61 9.56
CA TYR A 70 -11.32 0.90 8.23
C TYR A 70 -12.00 2.27 8.14
N THR A 71 -12.93 2.57 9.04
CA THR A 71 -13.73 3.81 8.98
C THR A 71 -12.88 5.07 9.08
N VAL A 72 -11.80 5.02 9.87
CA VAL A 72 -10.87 6.15 10.03
C VAL A 72 -10.11 6.41 8.73
N LEU A 73 -9.66 5.35 8.05
CA LEU A 73 -8.87 5.47 6.84
C LEU A 73 -9.71 5.73 5.59
N ALA A 74 -10.91 5.17 5.50
CA ALA A 74 -11.81 5.37 4.37
C ALA A 74 -12.27 6.82 4.18
N ARG A 75 -12.23 7.63 5.23
CA ARG A 75 -12.61 9.06 5.19
C ARG A 75 -11.49 10.01 4.78
N ARG A 76 -10.24 9.52 4.63
CA ARG A 76 -9.08 10.41 4.48
C ARG A 76 -8.81 10.87 3.05
N GLN A 77 -9.05 10.01 2.06
CA GLN A 77 -8.70 10.34 0.67
C GLN A 77 -9.57 9.54 -0.30
N ALA A 78 -10.29 10.23 -1.15
CA ALA A 78 -11.25 9.62 -2.07
C ALA A 78 -10.60 8.79 -3.20
N GLU A 79 -9.36 9.11 -3.59
CA GLU A 79 -8.67 8.42 -4.69
C GLU A 79 -8.07 7.07 -4.27
N ILE A 80 -7.97 6.80 -2.98
CA ILE A 80 -7.45 5.53 -2.44
C ILE A 80 -8.63 4.62 -2.11
N MET A 81 -8.69 3.47 -2.74
CA MET A 81 -9.66 2.44 -2.38
C MET A 81 -9.24 1.78 -1.06
N VAL A 82 -10.01 1.97 0.00
CA VAL A 82 -9.73 1.33 1.29
C VAL A 82 -10.55 0.04 1.40
N ARG A 83 -9.87 -1.08 1.68
CA ARG A 83 -10.50 -2.39 1.82
C ARG A 83 -10.27 -2.97 3.20
N PRO A 84 -11.34 -3.30 3.95
CA PRO A 84 -11.21 -3.95 5.24
C PRO A 84 -10.91 -5.44 5.11
N PHE A 85 -10.08 -5.95 6.01
CA PHE A 85 -9.80 -7.37 6.20
C PHE A 85 -10.00 -7.76 7.66
N PRO A 86 -10.29 -9.04 7.96
CA PRO A 86 -10.49 -9.50 9.33
C PRO A 86 -9.40 -9.05 10.29
N SER A 87 -9.80 -8.52 11.44
CA SER A 87 -8.88 -7.98 12.44
C SER A 87 -8.95 -8.75 13.77
N THR A 88 -7.88 -8.65 14.56
CA THR A 88 -7.85 -9.03 15.96
C THR A 88 -8.64 -7.99 16.79
N PRO A 89 -8.98 -8.31 18.05
CA PRO A 89 -9.53 -7.32 18.98
C PRO A 89 -8.61 -6.11 19.20
N ALA A 90 -7.28 -6.31 19.06
CA ALA A 90 -6.28 -5.24 19.13
C ALA A 90 -6.18 -4.36 17.87
N GLY A 91 -7.08 -4.53 16.90
CA GLY A 91 -7.09 -3.70 15.69
C GLY A 91 -5.91 -3.94 14.74
N THR A 92 -5.40 -5.17 14.70
CA THR A 92 -4.32 -5.60 13.81
C THR A 92 -4.84 -6.69 12.85
N PHE A 93 -4.08 -7.09 11.83
CA PHE A 93 -4.48 -8.20 10.96
C PHE A 93 -4.55 -9.52 11.73
N SER A 94 -5.66 -10.24 11.60
CA SER A 94 -5.82 -11.58 12.18
C SER A 94 -5.45 -12.68 11.18
N LEU A 95 -5.19 -13.90 11.65
CA LEU A 95 -4.96 -15.06 10.77
C LEU A 95 -6.12 -15.30 9.80
N ARG A 96 -7.35 -14.96 10.18
CA ARG A 96 -8.53 -15.05 9.30
C ARG A 96 -8.46 -14.15 8.08
N ALA A 97 -7.58 -13.13 8.08
CA ALA A 97 -7.36 -12.26 6.92
C ALA A 97 -6.58 -12.95 5.79
N LEU A 98 -5.86 -14.04 6.05
CA LEU A 98 -4.96 -14.67 5.09
C LEU A 98 -5.68 -15.07 3.80
N LYS A 99 -6.72 -15.88 3.89
CA LYS A 99 -7.47 -16.34 2.73
C LYS A 99 -8.12 -15.21 1.92
N PRO A 100 -8.83 -14.24 2.51
CA PRO A 100 -9.35 -13.08 1.81
C PRO A 100 -8.27 -12.23 1.13
N VAL A 101 -7.12 -12.03 1.77
CA VAL A 101 -6.00 -11.28 1.21
C VAL A 101 -5.44 -12.01 -0.01
N LEU A 102 -5.12 -13.30 0.10
CA LEU A 102 -4.57 -14.09 -0.99
C LEU A 102 -5.52 -14.13 -2.20
N ASN A 103 -6.83 -14.25 -1.96
CA ASN A 103 -7.81 -14.21 -3.03
C ASN A 103 -7.85 -12.85 -3.74
N PHE A 104 -7.78 -11.75 -2.99
CA PHE A 104 -7.78 -10.41 -3.57
C PHE A 104 -6.46 -10.12 -4.31
N LEU A 105 -5.35 -10.64 -3.81
CA LEU A 105 -4.01 -10.46 -4.39
C LEU A 105 -3.92 -10.97 -5.84
N LYS A 106 -4.70 -11.99 -6.21
CA LYS A 106 -4.73 -12.54 -7.58
C LYS A 106 -5.05 -11.50 -8.66
N SER A 107 -5.74 -10.43 -8.30
CA SER A 107 -6.12 -9.32 -9.18
C SER A 107 -5.17 -8.12 -9.12
N GLN A 108 -4.09 -8.22 -8.35
CA GLN A 108 -3.13 -7.14 -8.15
C GLN A 108 -1.81 -7.42 -8.87
N ASN A 109 -1.06 -6.38 -9.19
CA ASN A 109 0.26 -6.50 -9.82
C ASN A 109 1.39 -6.42 -8.79
N ILE A 110 1.19 -5.66 -7.73
CA ILE A 110 2.20 -5.38 -6.70
C ILE A 110 1.54 -5.51 -5.33
N LEU A 111 2.26 -6.12 -4.40
CA LEU A 111 1.95 -6.13 -2.97
C LEU A 111 3.04 -5.37 -2.22
N ALA A 112 2.63 -4.40 -1.43
CA ALA A 112 3.46 -3.81 -0.37
C ALA A 112 2.88 -4.22 0.99
N LEU A 113 3.73 -4.77 1.85
CA LEU A 113 3.35 -5.23 3.19
C LEU A 113 4.02 -4.36 4.26
N GLY A 114 3.22 -3.75 5.10
CA GLY A 114 3.63 -2.68 6.01
C GLY A 114 3.38 -1.30 5.35
N PRO A 115 3.64 -0.17 6.03
CA PRO A 115 4.10 -0.02 7.42
C PRO A 115 2.95 -0.10 8.43
N GLY A 116 3.30 -0.11 9.71
CA GLY A 116 2.33 0.07 10.80
C GLY A 116 1.41 -1.13 11.04
N ILE A 117 1.79 -2.35 10.67
CA ILE A 117 0.98 -3.57 10.87
C ILE A 117 1.04 -4.12 12.29
N SER A 118 1.79 -3.46 13.22
CA SER A 118 1.94 -3.86 14.62
C SER A 118 2.89 -5.05 14.86
N GLN A 119 3.25 -5.23 16.14
CA GLN A 119 4.04 -6.38 16.65
C GLN A 119 3.15 -7.45 17.31
N ASN A 120 1.86 -7.43 17.05
CA ASN A 120 0.92 -8.42 17.60
C ASN A 120 1.33 -9.84 17.16
N PRO A 121 1.40 -10.82 18.07
CA PRO A 121 1.84 -12.18 17.76
C PRO A 121 1.02 -12.88 16.66
N GLU A 122 -0.29 -12.65 16.62
CA GLU A 122 -1.17 -13.21 15.58
C GLU A 122 -0.85 -12.59 14.22
N THR A 123 -0.65 -11.26 14.16
CA THR A 123 -0.25 -10.56 12.94
C THR A 123 1.12 -11.02 12.46
N HIS A 124 2.05 -11.28 13.39
CA HIS A 124 3.37 -11.80 13.04
C HIS A 124 3.29 -13.20 12.41
N LYS A 125 2.44 -14.08 12.93
CA LYS A 125 2.15 -15.38 12.31
C LYS A 125 1.51 -15.20 10.93
N TRP A 126 0.56 -14.28 10.80
CA TRP A 126 -0.10 -13.99 9.53
C TRP A 126 0.87 -13.52 8.43
N VAL A 127 1.87 -12.70 8.77
CA VAL A 127 2.89 -12.22 7.80
C VAL A 127 3.79 -13.35 7.31
N LYS A 128 4.03 -14.38 8.15
CA LYS A 128 4.93 -15.50 7.82
C LYS A 128 4.28 -16.59 6.97
N ASN A 129 2.96 -16.59 6.83
CA ASN A 129 2.21 -17.54 6.02
C ASN A 129 1.91 -16.99 4.64
#